data_aba6133f3c69c5090e0db529eb9277ef
#
_entry.id   aba6133f3c69c5090e0db529eb9277ef
#
_cell.length_a   1.000
_cell.length_b   1.000
_cell.length_c   1.000
_cell.angle_alpha   90.00
_cell.angle_beta   90.00
_cell.angle_gamma   90.00
#
_symmetry.space_group_name_H-M   'P 1'
#
loop_
_entity.id
_entity.type
_entity.pdbx_description
1 polymer ?
#
loop_
_entity_poly.entity_id
_entity_poly.type
_entity_poly.pdbx_seq_one_letter_code
_entity_poly.pdbx_strand_id
1 'polypeptide(L)'
;MKIAITGGAGFVGRHLAERYSPDDVVLVSRRTGTDITDVDALTAAFAGCGAVAHCAGINREIGEQTYDAVHIEGTRAVIEAAKRAGVPRIVMLSFLRARPDCGSAYHESKWAAEDMIRASGLDYTILKAGMIYGRGDHLVDHLSHSVQTLPLFATVGLHEKSIRPIPVSEMVDVLVASIEGQLPDATVAVTGHEELMLSEAVRRVSRLVGRRVAIVPAPVWAIRVVARLTEATMKVPLIARAQATMLAEGVSVAAPPTADLPAELRPRLDLTTEQIRAALPPRGGFSFRDLLIAK
;
A
#
# COMPACT_ATOMS: atom_id res chain seq x y z
N MET A 1 8.64 -16.85 -16.91
CA MET A 1 8.47 -15.50 -17.54
C MET A 1 9.16 -14.49 -16.65
N LYS A 2 10.07 -13.74 -17.19
CA LYS A 2 10.78 -12.69 -16.44
C LYS A 2 9.86 -11.48 -16.21
N ILE A 3 9.88 -10.92 -15.00
CA ILE A 3 9.08 -9.76 -14.63
C ILE A 3 9.95 -8.67 -14.01
N ALA A 4 9.56 -7.41 -14.18
CA ALA A 4 10.14 -6.31 -13.43
C ALA A 4 9.17 -5.86 -12.33
N ILE A 5 9.68 -5.59 -11.13
CA ILE A 5 8.88 -5.12 -9.99
C ILE A 5 9.39 -3.75 -9.56
N THR A 6 8.67 -2.69 -9.90
CA THR A 6 8.97 -1.36 -9.35
C THR A 6 8.47 -1.28 -7.91
N GLY A 7 9.22 -0.62 -7.05
CA GLY A 7 8.97 -0.73 -5.61
C GLY A 7 9.34 -2.10 -5.04
N GLY A 8 10.22 -2.87 -5.74
CA GLY A 8 10.61 -4.24 -5.40
C GLY A 8 11.24 -4.41 -4.02
N ALA A 9 11.84 -3.36 -3.44
CA ALA A 9 12.32 -3.38 -2.06
C ALA A 9 11.25 -2.97 -1.02
N GLY A 10 10.03 -2.62 -1.47
CA GLY A 10 8.88 -2.28 -0.62
C GLY A 10 8.19 -3.51 -0.03
N PHE A 11 7.16 -3.27 0.78
CA PHE A 11 6.43 -4.33 1.47
C PHE A 11 5.81 -5.35 0.49
N VAL A 12 4.93 -4.90 -0.40
CA VAL A 12 4.26 -5.81 -1.35
C VAL A 12 5.23 -6.35 -2.40
N GLY A 13 6.13 -5.48 -2.91
CA GLY A 13 7.09 -5.89 -3.95
C GLY A 13 8.01 -7.03 -3.53
N ARG A 14 8.47 -7.08 -2.27
CA ARG A 14 9.28 -8.18 -1.73
C ARG A 14 8.50 -9.50 -1.69
N HIS A 15 7.27 -9.48 -1.17
CA HIS A 15 6.42 -10.68 -1.10
C HIS A 15 6.05 -11.18 -2.50
N LEU A 16 5.86 -10.27 -3.47
CA LEU A 16 5.66 -10.66 -4.86
C LEU A 16 6.93 -11.32 -5.44
N ALA A 17 8.10 -10.76 -5.17
CA ALA A 17 9.36 -11.31 -5.65
C ALA A 17 9.63 -12.74 -5.13
N GLU A 18 9.20 -13.04 -3.89
CA GLU A 18 9.32 -14.38 -3.29
C GLU A 18 8.53 -15.49 -4.02
N ARG A 19 7.62 -15.11 -4.94
CA ARG A 19 6.82 -16.06 -5.75
C ARG A 19 7.51 -16.50 -7.04
N TYR A 20 8.62 -15.90 -7.38
CA TYR A 20 9.36 -16.15 -8.62
C TYR A 20 10.79 -16.61 -8.32
N SER A 21 11.40 -17.30 -9.28
CA SER A 21 12.83 -17.57 -9.23
C SER A 21 13.62 -16.25 -9.25
N PRO A 22 14.73 -16.12 -8.51
CA PRO A 22 15.57 -14.92 -8.55
C PRO A 22 16.01 -14.52 -9.98
N ASP A 23 16.19 -15.46 -10.89
CA ASP A 23 16.56 -15.21 -12.28
C ASP A 23 15.40 -14.65 -13.13
N ASP A 24 14.17 -14.85 -12.67
CA ASP A 24 12.94 -14.38 -13.34
C ASP A 24 12.42 -13.03 -12.80
N VAL A 25 13.15 -12.37 -11.89
CA VAL A 25 12.72 -11.12 -11.26
C VAL A 25 13.78 -10.03 -11.38
N VAL A 26 13.35 -8.86 -11.83
CA VAL A 26 14.15 -7.63 -11.78
C VAL A 26 13.54 -6.69 -10.73
N LEU A 27 14.27 -6.45 -9.63
CA LEU A 27 13.84 -5.53 -8.59
C LEU A 27 14.28 -4.12 -8.91
N VAL A 28 13.31 -3.22 -9.10
CA VAL A 28 13.54 -1.81 -9.36
C VAL A 28 13.14 -0.98 -8.13
N SER A 29 14.11 -0.34 -7.53
CA SER A 29 13.92 0.58 -6.40
C SER A 29 15.13 1.46 -6.21
N ARG A 30 15.00 2.56 -5.47
CA ARG A 30 16.16 3.38 -5.07
C ARG A 30 17.18 2.59 -4.23
N ARG A 31 16.73 1.58 -3.47
CA ARG A 31 17.64 0.71 -2.71
C ARG A 31 18.46 -0.21 -3.61
N THR A 32 17.97 -0.48 -4.81
CA THR A 32 18.71 -1.23 -5.86
C THR A 32 19.41 -0.31 -6.85
N GLY A 33 19.43 1.01 -6.59
CA GLY A 33 20.15 2.00 -7.39
C GLY A 33 19.37 2.57 -8.59
N THR A 34 18.08 2.27 -8.72
CA THR A 34 17.26 2.76 -9.85
C THR A 34 16.20 3.73 -9.33
N ASP A 35 16.23 4.96 -9.82
CA ASP A 35 15.15 5.94 -9.57
C ASP A 35 13.96 5.62 -10.47
N ILE A 36 12.74 5.79 -9.93
CA ILE A 36 11.49 5.51 -10.65
C ILE A 36 11.23 6.50 -11.79
N THR A 37 11.90 7.64 -11.82
CA THR A 37 11.77 8.67 -12.85
C THR A 37 12.84 8.56 -13.95
N ASP A 38 13.83 7.69 -13.79
CA ASP A 38 14.90 7.46 -14.77
C ASP A 38 14.46 6.48 -15.86
N VAL A 39 13.95 7.02 -16.97
CA VAL A 39 13.42 6.23 -18.10
C VAL A 39 14.47 5.30 -18.70
N ASP A 40 15.73 5.74 -18.83
CA ASP A 40 16.78 4.94 -19.48
C ASP A 40 17.20 3.77 -18.57
N ALA A 41 17.39 4.00 -17.29
CA ALA A 41 17.65 2.95 -16.31
C ALA A 41 16.48 1.95 -16.21
N LEU A 42 15.24 2.43 -16.23
CA LEU A 42 14.05 1.59 -16.26
C LEU A 42 13.97 0.77 -17.54
N THR A 43 14.25 1.36 -18.70
CA THR A 43 14.23 0.65 -19.99
C THR A 43 15.24 -0.50 -20.00
N ALA A 44 16.45 -0.24 -19.51
CA ALA A 44 17.47 -1.29 -19.37
C ALA A 44 17.04 -2.40 -18.40
N ALA A 45 16.42 -2.03 -17.27
CA ALA A 45 15.92 -2.99 -16.28
C ALA A 45 14.74 -3.84 -16.80
N PHE A 46 13.90 -3.29 -17.68
CA PHE A 46 12.73 -3.98 -18.23
C PHE A 46 13.06 -4.86 -19.44
N ALA A 47 14.27 -4.79 -19.96
CA ALA A 47 14.68 -5.58 -21.13
C ALA A 47 14.46 -7.09 -20.92
N GLY A 48 13.71 -7.71 -21.84
CA GLY A 48 13.36 -9.13 -21.80
C GLY A 48 12.31 -9.53 -20.76
N CYS A 49 11.68 -8.56 -20.07
CA CYS A 49 10.55 -8.85 -19.19
C CYS A 49 9.25 -8.99 -19.98
N GLY A 50 8.38 -9.90 -19.55
CA GLY A 50 7.02 -10.08 -20.13
C GLY A 50 5.97 -9.20 -19.44
N ALA A 51 6.24 -8.68 -18.25
CA ALA A 51 5.36 -7.78 -17.54
C ALA A 51 6.11 -6.88 -16.56
N VAL A 52 5.52 -5.73 -16.24
CA VAL A 52 5.94 -4.85 -15.14
C VAL A 52 4.87 -4.85 -14.05
N ALA A 53 5.24 -5.27 -12.84
CA ALA A 53 4.44 -5.07 -11.64
C ALA A 53 4.79 -3.71 -11.02
N HIS A 54 3.93 -2.73 -11.21
CA HIS A 54 4.13 -1.38 -10.70
C HIS A 54 3.61 -1.25 -9.26
N CYS A 55 4.45 -1.67 -8.28
CA CYS A 55 4.16 -1.60 -6.85
C CYS A 55 4.79 -0.36 -6.18
N ALA A 56 5.50 0.49 -6.94
CA ALA A 56 6.08 1.71 -6.39
C ALA A 56 5.00 2.69 -5.95
N GLY A 57 5.20 3.29 -4.79
CA GLY A 57 4.30 4.29 -4.24
C GLY A 57 4.74 4.71 -2.83
N ILE A 58 4.24 5.85 -2.39
CA ILE A 58 4.49 6.41 -1.08
C ILE A 58 3.17 6.77 -0.40
N ASN A 59 3.08 6.58 0.92
CA ASN A 59 1.91 6.99 1.71
C ASN A 59 2.11 8.37 2.38
N ARG A 60 3.29 8.93 2.26
CA ARG A 60 3.70 10.21 2.84
C ARG A 60 4.82 10.81 2.02
N GLU A 61 4.76 12.12 1.84
CA GLU A 61 5.84 12.87 1.19
C GLU A 61 7.00 13.09 2.16
N ILE A 62 8.24 12.90 1.68
CA ILE A 62 9.47 13.09 2.45
C ILE A 62 10.56 13.62 1.51
N GLY A 63 11.00 14.87 1.72
CA GLY A 63 12.00 15.52 0.87
C GLY A 63 11.54 15.55 -0.59
N GLU A 64 12.36 15.08 -1.50
CA GLU A 64 12.05 15.00 -2.95
C GLU A 64 11.01 13.95 -3.33
N GLN A 65 10.65 13.07 -2.40
CA GLN A 65 9.61 12.08 -2.61
C GLN A 65 8.23 12.70 -2.39
N THR A 66 7.73 13.35 -3.39
CA THR A 66 6.36 13.88 -3.45
C THR A 66 5.43 12.89 -4.15
N TYR A 67 4.12 13.04 -3.93
CA TYR A 67 3.13 12.25 -4.67
C TYR A 67 3.24 12.48 -6.18
N ASP A 68 3.53 13.71 -6.58
CA ASP A 68 3.76 14.06 -7.98
C ASP A 68 4.96 13.29 -8.56
N ALA A 69 6.13 13.39 -7.92
CA ALA A 69 7.34 12.73 -8.40
C ALA A 69 7.20 11.20 -8.46
N VAL A 70 6.61 10.58 -7.43
CA VAL A 70 6.57 9.11 -7.34
C VAL A 70 5.36 8.50 -8.06
N HIS A 71 4.15 9.07 -7.88
CA HIS A 71 2.95 8.49 -8.45
C HIS A 71 2.70 8.95 -9.89
N ILE A 72 2.99 10.21 -10.23
CA ILE A 72 2.69 10.77 -11.54
C ILE A 72 3.90 10.62 -12.47
N GLU A 73 5.01 11.32 -12.17
CA GLU A 73 6.21 11.25 -13.02
C GLU A 73 6.81 9.84 -13.06
N GLY A 74 6.84 9.14 -11.92
CA GLY A 74 7.28 7.76 -11.86
C GLY A 74 6.44 6.82 -12.72
N THR A 75 5.09 6.95 -12.69
CA THR A 75 4.22 6.14 -13.56
C THR A 75 4.41 6.48 -15.02
N ARG A 76 4.57 7.76 -15.37
CA ARG A 76 4.87 8.19 -16.74
C ARG A 76 6.17 7.55 -17.26
N ALA A 77 7.24 7.58 -16.43
CA ALA A 77 8.52 6.98 -16.76
C ALA A 77 8.42 5.45 -16.92
N VAL A 78 7.66 4.77 -16.05
CA VAL A 78 7.43 3.32 -16.14
C VAL A 78 6.70 2.95 -17.43
N ILE A 79 5.67 3.70 -17.84
CA ILE A 79 4.94 3.48 -19.11
C ILE A 79 5.88 3.66 -20.31
N GLU A 80 6.64 4.74 -20.32
CA GLU A 80 7.58 5.04 -21.42
C GLU A 80 8.67 3.96 -21.51
N ALA A 81 9.26 3.57 -20.39
CA ALA A 81 10.27 2.53 -20.33
C ALA A 81 9.73 1.17 -20.75
N ALA A 82 8.51 0.80 -20.35
CA ALA A 82 7.86 -0.44 -20.78
C ALA A 82 7.67 -0.48 -22.29
N LYS A 83 7.21 0.62 -22.88
CA LYS A 83 7.08 0.74 -24.35
C LYS A 83 8.42 0.62 -25.06
N ARG A 84 9.47 1.30 -24.61
CA ARG A 84 10.81 1.25 -25.19
C ARG A 84 11.44 -0.15 -25.09
N ALA A 85 11.20 -0.83 -23.97
CA ALA A 85 11.70 -2.18 -23.75
C ALA A 85 10.85 -3.27 -24.41
N GLY A 86 9.71 -2.92 -25.03
CA GLY A 86 8.79 -3.87 -25.66
C GLY A 86 8.04 -4.76 -24.66
N VAL A 87 7.85 -4.28 -23.42
CA VAL A 87 7.06 -5.01 -22.40
C VAL A 87 5.59 -4.77 -22.67
N PRO A 88 4.79 -5.82 -22.90
CA PRO A 88 3.40 -5.67 -23.34
C PRO A 88 2.43 -5.29 -22.20
N ARG A 89 2.76 -5.63 -20.94
CA ARG A 89 1.80 -5.55 -19.83
C ARG A 89 2.31 -4.81 -18.60
N ILE A 90 1.42 -3.97 -18.02
CA ILE A 90 1.64 -3.33 -16.71
C ILE A 90 0.53 -3.75 -15.74
N VAL A 91 0.92 -4.24 -14.55
CA VAL A 91 0.01 -4.49 -13.42
C VAL A 91 0.30 -3.46 -12.35
N MET A 92 -0.65 -2.55 -12.08
CA MET A 92 -0.47 -1.49 -11.09
C MET A 92 -1.16 -1.81 -9.77
N LEU A 93 -0.43 -1.66 -8.66
CA LEU A 93 -1.02 -1.62 -7.33
C LEU A 93 -1.44 -0.18 -7.00
N SER A 94 -2.75 0.05 -7.02
CA SER A 94 -3.34 1.35 -6.67
C SER A 94 -4.06 1.30 -5.33
N PHE A 95 -4.72 2.39 -4.96
CA PHE A 95 -5.43 2.54 -3.70
C PHE A 95 -6.95 2.44 -3.91
N LEU A 96 -7.63 1.73 -2.99
CA LEU A 96 -9.06 1.43 -3.06
C LEU A 96 -9.95 2.66 -3.31
N ARG A 97 -9.60 3.79 -2.69
CA ARG A 97 -10.37 5.04 -2.75
C ARG A 97 -9.76 6.08 -3.72
N ALA A 98 -8.82 5.69 -4.58
CA ALA A 98 -8.26 6.58 -5.61
C ALA A 98 -9.37 7.13 -6.51
N ARG A 99 -9.47 8.48 -6.60
CA ARG A 99 -10.49 9.21 -7.37
C ARG A 99 -10.06 10.66 -7.55
N PRO A 100 -10.55 11.35 -8.58
CA PRO A 100 -10.27 12.77 -8.79
C PRO A 100 -11.08 13.65 -7.82
N ASP A 101 -10.73 14.91 -7.74
CA ASP A 101 -11.48 16.02 -7.12
C ASP A 101 -11.98 15.75 -5.70
N CYS A 102 -11.18 15.05 -4.89
CA CYS A 102 -11.56 14.66 -3.54
C CYS A 102 -10.84 15.44 -2.44
N GLY A 103 -9.94 16.35 -2.80
CA GLY A 103 -9.17 17.18 -1.86
C GLY A 103 -8.08 16.41 -1.11
N SER A 104 -7.71 15.20 -1.59
CA SER A 104 -6.63 14.39 -1.05
C SER A 104 -5.57 14.14 -2.13
N ALA A 105 -4.44 14.82 -2.03
CA ALA A 105 -3.34 14.70 -3.00
C ALA A 105 -2.91 13.23 -3.20
N TYR A 106 -2.94 12.41 -2.15
CA TYR A 106 -2.66 10.98 -2.24
C TYR A 106 -3.65 10.24 -3.14
N HIS A 107 -4.96 10.45 -2.94
CA HIS A 107 -6.00 9.78 -3.73
C HIS A 107 -5.97 10.23 -5.19
N GLU A 108 -5.82 11.54 -5.40
CA GLU A 108 -5.80 12.17 -6.71
C GLU A 108 -4.57 11.77 -7.53
N SER A 109 -3.39 11.72 -6.91
CA SER A 109 -2.17 11.27 -7.58
C SER A 109 -2.22 9.79 -7.98
N LYS A 110 -2.81 8.92 -7.13
CA LYS A 110 -3.05 7.53 -7.48
C LYS A 110 -4.03 7.40 -8.65
N TRP A 111 -5.12 8.20 -8.63
CA TRP A 111 -6.06 8.24 -9.75
C TRP A 111 -5.41 8.71 -11.05
N ALA A 112 -4.62 9.78 -11.02
CA ALA A 112 -3.90 10.27 -12.19
C ALA A 112 -2.96 9.20 -12.77
N ALA A 113 -2.28 8.44 -11.91
CA ALA A 113 -1.45 7.31 -12.34
C ALA A 113 -2.28 6.19 -12.99
N GLU A 114 -3.44 5.83 -12.42
CA GLU A 114 -4.37 4.88 -13.03
C GLU A 114 -4.81 5.32 -14.43
N ASP A 115 -5.12 6.60 -14.59
CA ASP A 115 -5.61 7.18 -15.85
C ASP A 115 -4.53 7.14 -16.93
N MET A 116 -3.28 7.45 -16.58
CA MET A 116 -2.14 7.32 -17.50
C MET A 116 -1.94 5.87 -17.96
N ILE A 117 -2.11 4.89 -17.07
CA ILE A 117 -1.97 3.47 -17.44
C ILE A 117 -3.10 3.05 -18.37
N ARG A 118 -4.36 3.42 -18.09
CA ARG A 118 -5.49 3.14 -18.98
C ARG A 118 -5.29 3.74 -20.38
N ALA A 119 -4.72 4.93 -20.46
CA ALA A 119 -4.44 5.62 -21.71
C ALA A 119 -3.13 5.17 -22.40
N SER A 120 -2.36 4.27 -21.78
CA SER A 120 -1.02 3.92 -22.27
C SER A 120 -1.00 3.15 -23.57
N GLY A 121 -2.05 2.40 -23.89
CA GLY A 121 -2.08 1.47 -25.02
C GLY A 121 -1.31 0.15 -24.77
N LEU A 122 -0.86 -0.09 -23.53
CA LEU A 122 -0.33 -1.38 -23.09
C LEU A 122 -1.47 -2.21 -22.47
N ASP A 123 -1.35 -3.54 -22.50
CA ASP A 123 -2.22 -4.39 -21.69
C ASP A 123 -2.07 -4.00 -20.21
N TYR A 124 -3.17 -3.86 -19.50
CA TYR A 124 -3.06 -3.41 -18.12
C TYR A 124 -3.99 -4.17 -17.16
N THR A 125 -3.59 -4.19 -15.91
CA THR A 125 -4.49 -4.47 -14.77
C THR A 125 -4.21 -3.46 -13.68
N ILE A 126 -5.25 -2.81 -13.17
CA ILE A 126 -5.17 -1.88 -12.04
C ILE A 126 -5.87 -2.53 -10.85
N LEU A 127 -5.10 -2.80 -9.79
CA LEU A 127 -5.59 -3.40 -8.56
C LEU A 127 -5.79 -2.30 -7.52
N LYS A 128 -7.03 -1.91 -7.28
CA LYS A 128 -7.40 -0.92 -6.24
C LYS A 128 -7.49 -1.63 -4.90
N ALA A 129 -6.37 -1.67 -4.18
CA ALA A 129 -6.26 -2.38 -2.91
C ALA A 129 -6.64 -1.52 -1.70
N GLY A 130 -7.24 -2.17 -0.71
CA GLY A 130 -7.47 -1.62 0.61
C GLY A 130 -6.22 -1.67 1.50
N MET A 131 -6.42 -1.94 2.80
CA MET A 131 -5.34 -2.08 3.77
C MET A 131 -4.70 -3.47 3.65
N ILE A 132 -3.46 -3.54 3.21
CA ILE A 132 -2.70 -4.78 3.07
C ILE A 132 -1.88 -4.99 4.35
N TYR A 133 -1.94 -6.20 4.93
CA TYR A 133 -1.18 -6.55 6.12
C TYR A 133 -0.34 -7.82 5.92
N GLY A 134 0.71 -7.95 6.73
CA GLY A 134 1.62 -9.09 6.72
C GLY A 134 2.99 -8.73 7.28
N ARG A 135 3.94 -9.63 7.20
CA ARG A 135 5.28 -9.41 7.77
C ARG A 135 5.99 -8.22 7.12
N GLY A 136 6.24 -7.17 7.92
CA GLY A 136 6.89 -5.94 7.48
C GLY A 136 5.93 -4.93 6.84
N ASP A 137 4.64 -5.02 7.15
CA ASP A 137 3.61 -4.06 6.78
C ASP A 137 3.70 -2.77 7.60
N HIS A 138 2.75 -1.86 7.30
CA HIS A 138 2.57 -0.64 8.10
C HIS A 138 1.33 -0.70 9.00
N LEU A 139 0.43 -1.68 8.86
CA LEU A 139 -0.79 -1.77 9.65
C LEU A 139 -0.53 -2.46 10.99
N VAL A 140 -0.18 -3.75 10.97
CA VAL A 140 0.04 -4.54 12.19
C VAL A 140 1.27 -4.06 12.94
N ASP A 141 2.33 -3.68 12.20
CA ASP A 141 3.54 -3.07 12.76
C ASP A 141 3.20 -1.81 13.55
N HIS A 142 2.50 -0.87 12.93
CA HIS A 142 2.12 0.40 13.55
C HIS A 142 1.16 0.21 14.73
N LEU A 143 0.14 -0.66 14.60
CA LEU A 143 -0.76 -0.97 15.70
C LEU A 143 -0.01 -1.59 16.87
N SER A 144 0.92 -2.53 16.60
CA SER A 144 1.75 -3.16 17.61
C SER A 144 2.60 -2.15 18.37
N HIS A 145 3.32 -1.27 17.67
CA HIS A 145 4.12 -0.21 18.28
C HIS A 145 3.25 0.77 19.09
N SER A 146 2.11 1.18 18.55
CA SER A 146 1.18 2.09 19.24
C SER A 146 0.69 1.53 20.57
N VAL A 147 0.18 0.29 20.58
CA VAL A 147 -0.37 -0.34 21.80
C VAL A 147 0.71 -0.70 22.81
N GLN A 148 1.97 -0.88 22.39
CA GLN A 148 3.09 -1.12 23.29
C GLN A 148 3.62 0.19 23.92
N THR A 149 3.43 1.32 23.27
CA THR A 149 3.92 2.63 23.71
C THR A 149 2.90 3.37 24.54
N LEU A 150 1.63 3.39 24.10
CA LEU A 150 0.58 4.22 24.67
C LEU A 150 -0.52 3.38 25.31
N PRO A 151 -1.01 3.76 26.51
CA PRO A 151 -2.13 3.08 27.14
C PRO A 151 -3.50 3.47 26.52
N LEU A 152 -3.47 4.39 25.58
CA LEU A 152 -4.65 4.95 24.91
C LEU A 152 -4.46 4.87 23.39
N PHE A 153 -5.49 4.42 22.67
CA PHE A 153 -5.56 4.47 21.20
C PHE A 153 -6.78 5.28 20.77
N ALA A 154 -6.55 6.33 19.99
CA ALA A 154 -7.61 7.15 19.43
C ALA A 154 -8.03 6.62 18.05
N THR A 155 -9.32 6.32 17.88
CA THR A 155 -9.87 6.00 16.56
C THR A 155 -10.26 7.25 15.80
N VAL A 156 -10.37 7.16 14.48
CA VAL A 156 -10.64 8.31 13.61
C VAL A 156 -12.14 8.50 13.43
N GLY A 157 -12.65 9.64 13.87
CA GLY A 157 -14.08 9.97 13.84
C GLY A 157 -14.82 9.52 15.12
N LEU A 158 -15.89 10.23 15.45
CA LEU A 158 -16.78 9.85 16.57
C LEU A 158 -17.54 8.55 16.27
N HIS A 159 -17.73 8.25 14.97
CA HIS A 159 -18.25 6.99 14.47
C HIS A 159 -17.22 6.42 13.52
N GLU A 160 -16.60 5.31 13.91
CA GLU A 160 -15.62 4.62 13.08
C GLU A 160 -16.24 4.19 11.75
N LYS A 161 -15.40 4.18 10.73
CA LYS A 161 -15.70 3.54 9.45
C LYS A 161 -15.04 2.17 9.39
N SER A 162 -15.68 1.25 8.69
CA SER A 162 -15.16 -0.10 8.52
C SER A 162 -13.90 -0.15 7.63
N ILE A 163 -13.09 -1.14 7.88
CA ILE A 163 -11.94 -1.53 7.09
C ILE A 163 -12.07 -2.99 6.65
N ARG A 164 -11.46 -3.36 5.54
CA ARG A 164 -11.37 -4.76 5.08
C ARG A 164 -9.90 -5.08 4.80
N PRO A 165 -9.11 -5.41 5.83
CA PRO A 165 -7.69 -5.70 5.67
C PRO A 165 -7.49 -7.01 4.91
N ILE A 166 -6.56 -6.99 3.93
CA ILE A 166 -6.21 -8.15 3.12
C ILE A 166 -4.81 -8.64 3.49
N PRO A 167 -4.60 -9.96 3.71
CA PRO A 167 -3.26 -10.50 3.87
C PRO A 167 -2.43 -10.33 2.60
N VAL A 168 -1.16 -9.99 2.76
CA VAL A 168 -0.25 -9.78 1.63
C VAL A 168 -0.12 -11.03 0.74
N SER A 169 -0.26 -12.22 1.30
CA SER A 169 -0.25 -13.47 0.53
C SER A 169 -1.37 -13.52 -0.51
N GLU A 170 -2.62 -13.19 -0.13
CA GLU A 170 -3.75 -13.15 -1.04
C GLU A 170 -3.67 -11.99 -2.03
N MET A 171 -3.13 -10.83 -1.59
CA MET A 171 -2.85 -9.72 -2.52
C MET A 171 -1.83 -10.13 -3.59
N VAL A 172 -0.81 -10.88 -3.20
CA VAL A 172 0.21 -11.40 -4.13
C VAL A 172 -0.39 -12.44 -5.08
N ASP A 173 -1.31 -13.28 -4.63
CA ASP A 173 -2.01 -14.23 -5.52
C ASP A 173 -2.78 -13.48 -6.63
N VAL A 174 -3.46 -12.39 -6.29
CA VAL A 174 -4.14 -11.54 -7.28
C VAL A 174 -3.16 -10.85 -8.21
N LEU A 175 -2.00 -10.37 -7.69
CA LEU A 175 -0.94 -9.78 -8.52
C LEU A 175 -0.37 -10.79 -9.51
N VAL A 176 -0.09 -12.03 -9.08
CA VAL A 176 0.42 -13.10 -9.95
C VAL A 176 -0.60 -13.43 -11.04
N ALA A 177 -1.87 -13.63 -10.70
CA ALA A 177 -2.94 -13.87 -11.67
C ALA A 177 -3.05 -12.73 -12.71
N SER A 178 -2.89 -11.47 -12.26
CA SER A 178 -2.89 -10.31 -13.15
C SER A 178 -1.69 -10.29 -14.09
N ILE A 179 -0.49 -10.60 -13.58
CA ILE A 179 0.75 -10.70 -14.36
C ILE A 179 0.63 -11.82 -15.42
N GLU A 180 -0.02 -12.92 -15.08
CA GLU A 180 -0.31 -14.03 -15.99
C GLU A 180 -1.43 -13.73 -17.00
N GLY A 181 -2.09 -12.57 -16.89
CA GLY A 181 -3.11 -12.11 -17.84
C GLY A 181 -4.53 -12.60 -17.58
N GLN A 182 -4.83 -13.04 -16.37
CA GLN A 182 -6.19 -13.49 -16.02
C GLN A 182 -7.18 -12.32 -15.84
N LEU A 183 -6.68 -11.08 -15.72
CA LEU A 183 -7.50 -9.87 -15.55
C LEU A 183 -7.13 -8.81 -16.60
N PRO A 184 -7.33 -9.07 -17.91
CA PRO A 184 -6.92 -8.15 -18.96
C PRO A 184 -7.76 -6.88 -18.96
N ASP A 185 -7.11 -5.73 -19.18
CA ASP A 185 -7.69 -4.39 -19.33
C ASP A 185 -8.72 -4.04 -18.25
N ALA A 186 -8.46 -4.48 -17.02
CA ALA A 186 -9.38 -4.36 -15.91
C ALA A 186 -8.87 -3.42 -14.81
N THR A 187 -9.79 -2.70 -14.20
CA THR A 187 -9.60 -2.04 -12.90
C THR A 187 -10.47 -2.75 -11.90
N VAL A 188 -9.87 -3.44 -10.93
CA VAL A 188 -10.59 -4.30 -9.97
C VAL A 188 -10.34 -3.87 -8.52
N ALA A 189 -11.36 -3.98 -7.69
CA ALA A 189 -11.27 -3.76 -6.25
C ALA A 189 -10.75 -5.01 -5.55
N VAL A 190 -9.73 -4.86 -4.70
CA VAL A 190 -9.15 -5.96 -3.92
C VAL A 190 -9.22 -5.61 -2.45
N THR A 191 -10.14 -6.25 -1.73
CA THR A 191 -10.35 -6.06 -0.28
C THR A 191 -10.32 -7.38 0.44
N GLY A 192 -9.98 -7.37 1.73
CA GLY A 192 -10.01 -8.57 2.56
C GLY A 192 -11.43 -9.15 2.70
N HIS A 193 -11.50 -10.40 3.12
CA HIS A 193 -12.76 -11.12 3.33
C HIS A 193 -13.56 -10.51 4.50
N GLU A 194 -12.92 -10.34 5.64
CA GLU A 194 -13.55 -9.82 6.85
C GLU A 194 -13.68 -8.30 6.81
N GLU A 195 -14.87 -7.81 7.15
CA GLU A 195 -15.12 -6.39 7.42
C GLU A 195 -15.18 -6.16 8.93
N LEU A 196 -14.37 -5.23 9.44
CA LEU A 196 -14.28 -4.94 10.86
C LEU A 196 -13.98 -3.46 11.13
N MET A 197 -14.14 -3.03 12.36
CA MET A 197 -13.72 -1.69 12.81
C MET A 197 -12.24 -1.71 13.18
N LEU A 198 -11.52 -0.59 12.96
CA LEU A 198 -10.13 -0.46 13.37
C LEU A 198 -9.93 -0.75 14.87
N SER A 199 -10.89 -0.33 15.71
CA SER A 199 -10.91 -0.65 17.14
C SER A 199 -10.84 -2.14 17.43
N GLU A 200 -11.50 -2.97 16.64
CA GLU A 200 -11.41 -4.44 16.80
C GLU A 200 -10.04 -4.97 16.40
N ALA A 201 -9.46 -4.48 15.30
CA ALA A 201 -8.08 -4.82 14.94
C ALA A 201 -7.10 -4.46 16.07
N VAL A 202 -7.23 -3.28 16.66
CA VAL A 202 -6.44 -2.83 17.83
C VAL A 202 -6.64 -3.77 19.02
N ARG A 203 -7.87 -4.19 19.34
CA ARG A 203 -8.14 -5.14 20.44
C ARG A 203 -7.48 -6.49 20.20
N ARG A 204 -7.52 -7.00 18.96
CA ARG A 204 -6.88 -8.27 18.58
C ARG A 204 -5.36 -8.19 18.73
N VAL A 205 -4.74 -7.12 18.23
CA VAL A 205 -3.29 -6.89 18.38
C VAL A 205 -2.92 -6.73 19.84
N SER A 206 -3.65 -5.92 20.63
CA SER A 206 -3.32 -5.66 22.03
C SER A 206 -3.41 -6.91 22.91
N ARG A 207 -4.39 -7.80 22.64
CA ARG A 207 -4.49 -9.12 23.30
C ARG A 207 -3.26 -9.98 23.02
N LEU A 208 -2.77 -10.00 21.79
CA LEU A 208 -1.60 -10.80 21.39
C LEU A 208 -0.28 -10.29 21.97
N VAL A 209 -0.12 -8.97 22.07
CA VAL A 209 1.09 -8.38 22.68
C VAL A 209 1.01 -8.30 24.21
N GLY A 210 -0.11 -8.73 24.81
CA GLY A 210 -0.31 -8.77 26.27
C GLY A 210 -0.48 -7.39 26.90
N ARG A 211 -1.04 -6.42 26.18
CA ARG A 211 -1.27 -5.04 26.65
C ARG A 211 -2.76 -4.73 26.75
N ARG A 212 -3.13 -3.92 27.74
CA ARG A 212 -4.46 -3.33 27.82
C ARG A 212 -4.41 -1.88 27.35
N VAL A 213 -5.23 -1.55 26.37
CA VAL A 213 -5.30 -0.22 25.76
C VAL A 213 -6.74 0.28 25.83
N ALA A 214 -6.93 1.48 26.34
CA ALA A 214 -8.21 2.17 26.26
C ALA A 214 -8.40 2.70 24.83
N ILE A 215 -9.54 2.40 24.21
CA ILE A 215 -9.86 2.87 22.87
C ILE A 215 -10.93 3.96 22.99
N VAL A 216 -10.64 5.13 22.45
CA VAL A 216 -11.53 6.30 22.51
C VAL A 216 -11.78 6.85 21.10
N PRO A 217 -13.01 7.22 20.76
CA PRO A 217 -13.29 7.91 19.51
C PRO A 217 -12.77 9.35 19.59
N ALA A 218 -12.13 9.81 18.52
CA ALA A 218 -11.65 11.18 18.43
C ALA A 218 -12.17 11.86 17.15
N PRO A 219 -12.60 13.12 17.21
CA PRO A 219 -13.11 13.81 16.05
C PRO A 219 -12.00 13.94 14.98
N VAL A 220 -12.38 13.85 13.72
CA VAL A 220 -11.44 13.83 12.58
C VAL A 220 -10.48 15.03 12.57
N TRP A 221 -10.98 16.21 12.96
CA TRP A 221 -10.13 17.42 13.02
C TRP A 221 -9.00 17.30 14.05
N ALA A 222 -9.26 16.68 15.21
CA ALA A 222 -8.24 16.47 16.23
C ALA A 222 -7.16 15.48 15.74
N ILE A 223 -7.58 14.40 15.11
CA ILE A 223 -6.64 13.44 14.50
C ILE A 223 -5.81 14.10 13.38
N ARG A 224 -6.40 14.99 12.58
CA ARG A 224 -5.64 15.76 11.56
C ARG A 224 -4.60 16.68 12.18
N VAL A 225 -4.87 17.29 13.34
CA VAL A 225 -3.88 18.09 14.08
C VAL A 225 -2.74 17.19 14.57
N VAL A 226 -3.06 16.05 15.20
CA VAL A 226 -2.05 15.06 15.63
C VAL A 226 -1.22 14.58 14.46
N ALA A 227 -1.85 14.26 13.32
CA ALA A 227 -1.14 13.84 12.12
C ALA A 227 -0.14 14.90 11.64
N ARG A 228 -0.54 16.17 11.58
CA ARG A 228 0.37 17.27 11.20
C ARG A 228 1.56 17.40 12.14
N LEU A 229 1.33 17.34 13.44
CA LEU A 229 2.37 17.47 14.45
C LEU A 229 3.34 16.28 14.40
N THR A 230 2.82 15.05 14.33
CA THR A 230 3.66 13.86 14.32
C THR A 230 4.44 13.69 13.00
N GLU A 231 3.87 14.08 11.85
CA GLU A 231 4.61 14.13 10.59
C GLU A 231 5.76 15.16 10.61
N ALA A 232 5.58 16.30 11.29
CA ALA A 232 6.60 17.34 11.40
C ALA A 232 7.72 16.99 12.39
N THR A 233 7.46 16.12 13.38
CA THR A 233 8.38 15.86 14.50
C THR A 233 8.93 14.45 14.56
N MET A 234 8.31 13.50 13.87
CA MET A 234 8.67 12.07 13.95
C MET A 234 9.12 11.51 12.59
N LYS A 235 10.17 10.68 12.62
CA LYS A 235 10.59 9.89 11.44
C LYS A 235 9.51 8.90 11.03
N VAL A 236 8.86 8.28 12.02
CA VAL A 236 7.68 7.43 11.84
C VAL A 236 6.54 8.07 12.64
N PRO A 237 5.60 8.79 11.99
CA PRO A 237 4.53 9.49 12.69
C PRO A 237 3.54 8.49 13.31
N LEU A 238 2.90 8.89 14.40
CA LEU A 238 1.81 8.10 15.03
C LEU A 238 0.63 7.89 14.08
N ILE A 239 0.38 8.83 13.20
CA ILE A 239 -0.56 8.73 12.09
C ILE A 239 -0.16 9.74 11.02
N ALA A 240 -0.19 9.36 9.76
CA ALA A 240 0.02 10.29 8.64
C ALA A 240 -1.29 10.96 8.22
N ARG A 241 -1.19 12.17 7.63
CA ARG A 241 -2.38 12.91 7.14
C ARG A 241 -3.21 12.10 6.13
N ALA A 242 -2.54 11.40 5.21
CA ALA A 242 -3.22 10.52 4.27
C ALA A 242 -3.97 9.39 4.99
N GLN A 243 -3.35 8.76 6.00
CA GLN A 243 -3.98 7.71 6.81
C GLN A 243 -5.20 8.24 7.57
N ALA A 244 -5.11 9.45 8.16
CA ALA A 244 -6.24 10.08 8.84
C ALA A 244 -7.43 10.29 7.89
N THR A 245 -7.16 10.72 6.64
CA THR A 245 -8.18 10.88 5.61
C THR A 245 -8.77 9.53 5.19
N MET A 246 -7.92 8.53 4.92
CA MET A 246 -8.36 7.17 4.56
C MET A 246 -9.29 6.58 5.62
N LEU A 247 -8.90 6.64 6.89
CA LEU A 247 -9.69 6.09 7.99
C LEU A 247 -10.99 6.87 8.24
N ALA A 248 -10.98 8.20 8.04
CA ALA A 248 -12.19 9.01 8.15
C ALA A 248 -13.23 8.68 7.06
N GLU A 249 -12.79 8.30 5.88
CA GLU A 249 -13.66 7.90 4.76
C GLU A 249 -14.08 6.43 4.83
N GLY A 250 -13.29 5.59 5.49
CA GLY A 250 -13.39 4.13 5.47
C GLY A 250 -12.64 3.50 4.29
N VAL A 251 -12.17 2.27 4.48
CA VAL A 251 -11.40 1.52 3.51
C VAL A 251 -12.01 0.12 3.31
N SER A 252 -13.31 0.09 3.10
CA SER A 252 -14.08 -1.13 2.87
C SER A 252 -14.70 -1.19 1.48
N VAL A 253 -14.94 -0.03 0.86
CA VAL A 253 -15.60 0.09 -0.45
C VAL A 253 -14.70 0.88 -1.42
N ALA A 254 -14.58 0.35 -2.63
CA ALA A 254 -13.80 1.00 -3.70
C ALA A 254 -14.49 2.27 -4.23
N ALA A 255 -13.67 3.23 -4.66
CA ALA A 255 -14.15 4.32 -5.52
C ALA A 255 -14.21 3.82 -6.98
N PRO A 256 -15.32 4.04 -7.70
CA PRO A 256 -15.47 3.63 -9.10
C PRO A 256 -14.50 4.39 -10.03
N PRO A 257 -14.27 3.90 -11.27
CA PRO A 257 -14.79 2.64 -11.79
C PRO A 257 -14.02 1.43 -11.26
N THR A 258 -14.70 0.36 -10.90
CA THR A 258 -14.08 -0.92 -10.55
C THR A 258 -14.99 -2.07 -10.95
N ALA A 259 -14.40 -3.16 -11.43
CA ALA A 259 -15.04 -4.45 -11.55
C ALA A 259 -14.80 -5.28 -10.28
N ASP A 260 -15.61 -6.29 -10.08
CA ASP A 260 -15.41 -7.29 -9.04
C ASP A 260 -14.33 -8.30 -9.44
N LEU A 261 -13.60 -8.81 -8.45
CA LEU A 261 -12.71 -9.95 -8.66
C LEU A 261 -13.51 -11.20 -9.02
N PRO A 262 -13.01 -12.05 -9.95
CA PRO A 262 -13.49 -13.41 -10.15
C PRO A 262 -13.55 -14.18 -8.82
N ALA A 263 -14.50 -15.08 -8.69
CA ALA A 263 -14.76 -15.77 -7.42
C ALA A 263 -13.54 -16.56 -6.89
N GLU A 264 -12.74 -17.12 -7.79
CA GLU A 264 -11.51 -17.88 -7.50
C GLU A 264 -10.39 -17.02 -6.95
N LEU A 265 -10.35 -15.71 -7.28
CA LEU A 265 -9.33 -14.75 -6.85
C LEU A 265 -9.77 -13.92 -5.64
N ARG A 266 -11.01 -14.09 -5.16
CA ARG A 266 -11.49 -13.34 -4.00
C ARG A 266 -10.75 -13.76 -2.73
N PRO A 267 -10.26 -12.81 -1.93
CA PRO A 267 -9.68 -13.10 -0.62
C PRO A 267 -10.65 -13.85 0.28
N ARG A 268 -10.13 -14.79 1.08
CA ARG A 268 -10.91 -15.70 1.94
C ARG A 268 -10.45 -15.68 3.39
N LEU A 269 -9.26 -15.12 3.67
CA LEU A 269 -8.67 -15.13 4.99
C LEU A 269 -9.15 -13.95 5.82
N ASP A 270 -9.58 -14.23 7.05
CA ASP A 270 -9.91 -13.25 8.05
C ASP A 270 -8.66 -12.73 8.78
N LEU A 271 -8.76 -11.60 9.46
CA LEU A 271 -7.71 -11.07 10.33
C LEU A 271 -7.66 -11.86 11.64
N THR A 272 -7.30 -13.14 11.58
CA THR A 272 -7.25 -14.04 12.73
C THR A 272 -6.05 -13.77 13.66
N THR A 273 -6.10 -14.34 14.85
CA THR A 273 -4.97 -14.34 15.80
C THR A 273 -3.68 -14.89 15.18
N GLU A 274 -3.80 -15.93 14.36
CA GLU A 274 -2.68 -16.56 13.68
C GLU A 274 -2.07 -15.63 12.61
N GLN A 275 -2.91 -15.03 11.77
CA GLN A 275 -2.50 -14.08 10.75
C GLN A 275 -1.81 -12.84 11.38
N ILE A 276 -2.38 -12.29 12.45
CA ILE A 276 -1.78 -11.17 13.16
C ILE A 276 -0.41 -11.60 13.76
N ARG A 277 -0.32 -12.78 14.38
CA ARG A 277 0.94 -13.27 14.96
C ARG A 277 2.04 -13.42 13.92
N ALA A 278 1.71 -13.91 12.73
CA ALA A 278 2.66 -14.03 11.62
C ALA A 278 3.14 -12.66 11.09
N ALA A 279 2.30 -11.62 11.22
CA ALA A 279 2.60 -10.26 10.79
C ALA A 279 3.31 -9.41 11.86
N LEU A 280 3.24 -9.80 13.15
CA LEU A 280 3.80 -9.01 14.24
C LEU A 280 5.30 -8.74 14.05
N PRO A 281 5.75 -7.48 14.24
CA PRO A 281 7.16 -7.14 14.28
C PRO A 281 7.83 -7.71 15.55
N PRO A 282 9.17 -7.68 15.63
CA PRO A 282 9.87 -7.87 16.89
C PRO A 282 9.31 -6.93 17.97
N ARG A 283 9.27 -7.38 19.24
CA ARG A 283 8.75 -6.57 20.34
C ARG A 283 9.46 -5.23 20.42
N GLY A 284 8.71 -4.16 20.56
CA GLY A 284 9.20 -2.79 20.69
C GLY A 284 8.07 -1.78 20.52
N GLY A 285 8.20 -0.62 21.16
CA GLY A 285 7.32 0.53 21.01
C GLY A 285 8.04 1.67 20.30
N PHE A 286 7.35 2.78 20.10
CA PHE A 286 7.99 4.03 19.66
C PHE A 286 9.03 4.48 20.69
N SER A 287 10.16 4.97 20.23
CA SER A 287 11.30 5.41 21.03
C SER A 287 11.73 6.83 20.68
N PHE A 288 12.63 7.42 21.46
CA PHE A 288 13.25 8.72 21.13
C PHE A 288 13.96 8.73 19.78
N ARG A 289 14.41 7.58 19.28
CA ARG A 289 15.05 7.45 17.96
C ARG A 289 14.08 7.68 16.80
N ASP A 290 12.77 7.61 17.05
CA ASP A 290 11.72 7.87 16.08
C ASP A 290 11.43 9.37 15.91
N LEU A 291 12.01 10.23 16.75
CA LEU A 291 11.95 11.68 16.62
C LEU A 291 12.95 12.19 15.58
N LEU A 292 12.53 13.17 14.78
CA LEU A 292 13.39 13.82 13.77
C LEU A 292 14.61 14.53 14.38
N ILE A 293 14.51 14.94 15.64
CA ILE A 293 15.53 15.67 16.40
C ILE A 293 16.69 14.75 16.85
N ALA A 294 16.42 13.44 16.95
CA ALA A 294 17.44 12.46 17.28
C ALA A 294 18.22 12.04 16.01
N LYS A 295 19.20 12.84 15.62
CA LYS A 295 20.20 12.49 14.60
C LYS A 295 21.28 11.58 15.18
#